data_00b365c5442db1bda249672386957595
#
_entry.id   00b365c5442db1bda249672386957595
#
_cell.length_a   1.000
_cell.length_b   1.000
_cell.length_c   1.000
_cell.angle_alpha   90.00
_cell.angle_beta   90.00
_cell.angle_gamma   90.00
#
_symmetry.space_group_name_H-M   'P 1'
#
loop_
_entity.id
_entity.type
_entity.pdbx_description
1 polymer ?
#
loop_
_entity_poly.entity_id
_entity_poly.type
_entity_poly.pdbx_seq_one_letter_code
_entity_poly.pdbx_strand_id
1 'polypeptide(L)'
;MDYIVDTLTGLVNSMGFSSLDWRNYVMIVVALVFLYLAIKKEYEPLLLVPIAFGMLLVNIYPPIMQEGGLLHYFYLGDEYGLWPSIIFLGVGAMTDFGPLIANPKSFLLGAAAQFGIFAAYLGAIIMLPILRDFEGAKSILNGVDIDGAAAAISIIGGADGPTSIFLASKLAPGLMGTIAVAAYSYMSLVPIIQPPIMKALTTEEERKIKMEQLRPVTKLEKIIFPIVVTIVVVLILPDKAPLVGMLMLGNLFRESGVVKQLTETASNALMYIVVIMLGTSVGATTSGESFLNLTTVAVVILGLVAFCFGTAAGVLFGKLMCKLSGGKINPLIGSAGVSAVPMAARVSQKVGAEADPTNFLLMHAMGPNVAGVIGTAVVAGTFLAIFGK
;
A
#
# COMPACT_ATOMS: atom_id res chain seq x y z
N MET A 1 32.98 -46.64 11.24
CA MET A 1 33.11 -45.34 11.91
C MET A 1 32.95 -44.21 10.91
N ASP A 2 33.47 -44.36 9.71
CA ASP A 2 33.40 -43.35 8.64
C ASP A 2 31.95 -43.00 8.20
N TYR A 3 31.05 -43.99 8.09
CA TYR A 3 29.66 -43.75 7.74
C TYR A 3 28.91 -42.86 8.77
N ILE A 4 29.21 -43.02 10.06
CA ILE A 4 28.60 -42.17 11.11
C ILE A 4 29.18 -40.76 11.05
N VAL A 5 30.49 -40.63 10.82
CA VAL A 5 31.17 -39.35 10.66
C VAL A 5 30.64 -38.62 9.42
N ASP A 6 30.51 -39.30 8.30
CA ASP A 6 29.99 -38.73 7.05
C ASP A 6 28.51 -38.32 7.20
N THR A 7 27.72 -39.16 7.89
CA THR A 7 26.30 -38.81 8.18
C THR A 7 26.19 -37.61 9.10
N LEU A 8 26.99 -37.54 10.17
CA LEU A 8 27.00 -36.39 11.09
C LEU A 8 27.54 -35.12 10.42
N THR A 9 28.61 -35.26 9.60
CA THR A 9 29.16 -34.14 8.83
C THR A 9 28.14 -33.66 7.79
N GLY A 10 27.45 -34.58 7.10
CA GLY A 10 26.37 -34.25 6.19
C GLY A 10 25.21 -33.51 6.90
N LEU A 11 24.86 -33.94 8.12
CA LEU A 11 23.83 -33.33 8.92
C LEU A 11 24.22 -31.91 9.38
N VAL A 12 25.47 -31.71 9.82
CA VAL A 12 26.00 -30.40 10.19
C VAL A 12 26.07 -29.48 8.97
N ASN A 13 26.50 -29.96 7.82
CA ASN A 13 26.56 -29.18 6.58
C ASN A 13 25.17 -28.84 6.03
N SER A 14 24.14 -29.64 6.37
CA SER A 14 22.73 -29.32 6.02
C SER A 14 22.05 -28.38 7.00
N MET A 15 22.71 -28.07 8.14
CA MET A 15 22.16 -27.05 9.07
C MET A 15 22.25 -25.64 8.47
N GLY A 16 21.20 -24.86 8.65
CA GLY A 16 21.13 -23.49 8.13
C GLY A 16 22.32 -22.60 8.53
N PHE A 17 22.95 -22.84 9.69
CA PHE A 17 24.11 -22.08 10.16
C PHE A 17 25.32 -22.10 9.23
N SER A 18 25.50 -23.18 8.47
CA SER A 18 26.65 -23.34 7.58
C SER A 18 26.48 -22.68 6.21
N SER A 19 25.26 -22.33 5.83
CA SER A 19 24.91 -21.80 4.51
C SER A 19 24.53 -20.32 4.52
N LEU A 20 24.42 -19.68 5.69
CA LEU A 20 23.98 -18.30 5.83
C LEU A 20 25.15 -17.31 5.78
N ASP A 21 24.97 -16.22 5.01
CA ASP A 21 25.87 -15.06 4.99
C ASP A 21 25.52 -14.06 6.13
N TRP A 22 26.44 -13.17 6.47
CA TRP A 22 26.23 -12.11 7.47
C TRP A 22 24.96 -11.26 7.18
N ARG A 23 24.63 -11.07 5.90
CA ARG A 23 23.41 -10.34 5.46
C ARG A 23 22.14 -11.02 5.94
N ASN A 24 22.10 -12.35 5.92
CA ASN A 24 20.95 -13.10 6.43
C ASN A 24 20.75 -12.86 7.93
N TYR A 25 21.83 -12.82 8.73
CA TYR A 25 21.73 -12.52 10.16
C TYR A 25 21.22 -11.10 10.42
N VAL A 26 21.66 -10.12 9.64
CA VAL A 26 21.13 -8.75 9.73
C VAL A 26 19.64 -8.74 9.42
N MET A 27 19.20 -9.44 8.36
CA MET A 27 17.78 -9.50 8.00
C MET A 27 16.92 -10.27 9.01
N ILE A 28 17.47 -11.27 9.68
CA ILE A 28 16.80 -11.92 10.81
C ILE A 28 16.53 -10.90 11.92
N VAL A 29 17.51 -10.06 12.26
CA VAL A 29 17.31 -8.99 13.25
C VAL A 29 16.26 -7.99 12.78
N VAL A 30 16.28 -7.58 11.51
CA VAL A 30 15.27 -6.69 10.93
C VAL A 30 13.87 -7.32 11.01
N ALA A 31 13.74 -8.60 10.69
CA ALA A 31 12.48 -9.33 10.81
C ALA A 31 11.96 -9.37 12.25
N LEU A 32 12.85 -9.59 13.23
CA LEU A 32 12.49 -9.57 14.66
C LEU A 32 12.04 -8.17 15.11
N VAL A 33 12.69 -7.10 14.61
CA VAL A 33 12.24 -5.72 14.86
C VAL A 33 10.85 -5.47 14.30
N PHE A 34 10.57 -5.93 13.07
CA PHE A 34 9.25 -5.79 12.47
C PHE A 34 8.19 -6.59 13.22
N LEU A 35 8.50 -7.82 13.67
CA LEU A 35 7.61 -8.59 14.55
C LEU A 35 7.33 -7.85 15.87
N TYR A 36 8.37 -7.26 16.48
CA TYR A 36 8.18 -6.44 17.67
C TYR A 36 7.27 -5.23 17.44
N LEU A 37 7.46 -4.53 16.33
CA LEU A 37 6.61 -3.39 15.96
C LEU A 37 5.16 -3.82 15.70
N ALA A 38 4.96 -4.93 15.00
CA ALA A 38 3.63 -5.47 14.72
C ALA A 38 2.91 -5.95 16.01
N ILE A 39 3.61 -6.71 16.88
CA ILE A 39 2.99 -7.37 18.04
C ILE A 39 2.89 -6.40 19.24
N LYS A 40 3.98 -5.65 19.54
CA LYS A 40 4.02 -4.79 20.74
C LYS A 40 3.48 -3.39 20.51
N LYS A 41 3.67 -2.87 19.28
CA LYS A 41 3.22 -1.51 18.91
C LYS A 41 1.92 -1.52 18.11
N GLU A 42 1.44 -2.70 17.75
CA GLU A 42 0.20 -2.90 16.97
C GLU A 42 0.20 -2.12 15.63
N TYR A 43 1.41 -2.00 15.00
CA TYR A 43 1.56 -1.36 13.71
C TYR A 43 1.12 -2.32 12.60
N GLU A 44 -0.11 -2.13 12.11
CA GLU A 44 -0.74 -2.91 11.06
C GLU A 44 -0.47 -4.44 11.17
N PRO A 45 -0.82 -5.06 12.31
CA PRO A 45 -0.38 -6.43 12.62
C PRO A 45 -0.86 -7.46 11.60
N LEU A 46 -2.01 -7.25 10.97
CA LEU A 46 -2.56 -8.16 9.97
C LEU A 46 -1.63 -8.37 8.77
N LEU A 47 -0.89 -7.34 8.38
CA LEU A 47 0.04 -7.40 7.24
C LEU A 47 1.49 -7.57 7.70
N LEU A 48 1.90 -6.81 8.71
CA LEU A 48 3.31 -6.77 9.12
C LEU A 48 3.78 -8.07 9.76
N VAL A 49 2.91 -8.82 10.46
CA VAL A 49 3.27 -10.12 11.05
C VAL A 49 3.62 -11.15 9.97
N PRO A 50 2.75 -11.43 8.96
CA PRO A 50 3.11 -12.38 7.92
C PRO A 50 4.29 -11.91 7.06
N ILE A 51 4.44 -10.61 6.76
CA ILE A 51 5.61 -10.08 6.04
C ILE A 51 6.89 -10.34 6.83
N ALA A 52 6.92 -9.95 8.11
CA ALA A 52 8.10 -10.13 8.95
C ALA A 52 8.45 -11.62 9.14
N PHE A 53 7.44 -12.49 9.22
CA PHE A 53 7.67 -13.92 9.35
C PHE A 53 8.17 -14.54 8.03
N GLY A 54 7.65 -14.12 6.88
CA GLY A 54 8.18 -14.51 5.57
C GLY A 54 9.64 -14.09 5.37
N MET A 55 9.97 -12.84 5.78
CA MET A 55 11.34 -12.32 5.82
C MET A 55 12.23 -13.18 6.72
N LEU A 56 11.75 -13.58 7.90
CA LEU A 56 12.48 -14.46 8.80
C LEU A 56 12.76 -15.81 8.14
N LEU A 57 11.75 -16.44 7.55
CA LEU A 57 11.87 -17.76 6.93
C LEU A 57 12.89 -17.79 5.79
N VAL A 58 12.84 -16.82 4.86
CA VAL A 58 13.76 -16.79 3.71
C VAL A 58 15.20 -16.54 4.13
N ASN A 59 15.41 -15.79 5.21
CA ASN A 59 16.76 -15.52 5.70
C ASN A 59 17.32 -16.62 6.61
N ILE A 60 16.48 -17.53 7.13
CA ILE A 60 16.93 -18.77 7.81
C ILE A 60 17.11 -19.91 6.80
N TYR A 61 16.19 -20.02 5.83
CA TYR A 61 16.18 -21.10 4.84
C TYR A 61 15.85 -20.54 3.44
N PRO A 62 16.84 -19.98 2.72
CA PRO A 62 16.63 -19.38 1.39
C PRO A 62 15.94 -20.31 0.36
N PRO A 63 16.14 -21.65 0.36
CA PRO A 63 15.49 -22.54 -0.58
C PRO A 63 13.96 -22.54 -0.52
N ILE A 64 13.34 -22.05 0.56
CA ILE A 64 11.88 -21.95 0.68
C ILE A 64 11.24 -21.07 -0.40
N MET A 65 12.04 -20.14 -0.98
CA MET A 65 11.62 -19.21 -2.04
C MET A 65 12.07 -19.66 -3.43
N GLN A 66 12.85 -20.73 -3.54
CA GLN A 66 13.26 -21.30 -4.83
C GLN A 66 12.14 -22.12 -5.45
N GLU A 67 12.26 -22.45 -6.74
CA GLU A 67 11.33 -23.32 -7.45
C GLU A 67 11.13 -24.65 -6.69
N GLY A 68 9.89 -25.01 -6.41
CA GLY A 68 9.54 -26.14 -5.55
C GLY A 68 9.37 -25.79 -4.06
N GLY A 69 9.80 -24.63 -3.59
CA GLY A 69 9.59 -24.15 -2.23
C GLY A 69 8.19 -23.59 -1.99
N LEU A 70 7.69 -23.71 -0.76
CA LEU A 70 6.33 -23.29 -0.41
C LEU A 70 6.06 -21.81 -0.72
N LEU A 71 6.97 -20.92 -0.33
CA LEU A 71 6.76 -19.48 -0.50
C LEU A 71 6.90 -19.04 -1.95
N HIS A 72 7.62 -19.82 -2.78
CA HIS A 72 7.64 -19.61 -4.23
C HIS A 72 6.23 -19.78 -4.83
N TYR A 73 5.49 -20.81 -4.44
CA TYR A 73 4.10 -20.99 -4.92
C TYR A 73 3.17 -19.86 -4.48
N PHE A 74 3.36 -19.32 -3.28
CA PHE A 74 2.60 -18.15 -2.85
C PHE A 74 2.99 -16.91 -3.66
N TYR A 75 4.27 -16.73 -3.94
CA TYR A 75 4.80 -15.65 -4.75
C TYR A 75 4.25 -15.64 -6.19
N LEU A 76 4.00 -16.80 -6.79
CA LEU A 76 3.34 -16.84 -8.11
C LEU A 76 1.99 -16.13 -8.14
N GLY A 77 1.25 -16.15 -7.05
CA GLY A 77 0.00 -15.39 -6.93
C GLY A 77 0.20 -13.87 -6.92
N ASP A 78 1.34 -13.39 -6.40
CA ASP A 78 1.74 -11.99 -6.50
C ASP A 78 2.17 -11.64 -7.94
N GLU A 79 3.01 -12.48 -8.53
CA GLU A 79 3.53 -12.30 -9.89
C GLU A 79 2.42 -12.24 -10.93
N TYR A 80 1.41 -13.09 -10.82
CA TYR A 80 0.22 -13.07 -11.69
C TYR A 80 -0.78 -11.97 -11.30
N GLY A 81 -0.60 -11.27 -10.17
CA GLY A 81 -1.51 -10.22 -9.70
C GLY A 81 -2.81 -10.76 -9.09
N LEU A 82 -2.83 -12.05 -8.72
CA LEU A 82 -4.02 -12.71 -8.16
C LEU A 82 -4.32 -12.16 -6.76
N TRP A 83 -3.33 -12.18 -5.86
CA TRP A 83 -3.55 -11.75 -4.47
C TRP A 83 -3.93 -10.29 -4.35
N PRO A 84 -3.26 -9.32 -5.01
CA PRO A 84 -3.68 -7.93 -4.98
C PRO A 84 -5.13 -7.74 -5.44
N SER A 85 -5.55 -8.43 -6.51
CA SER A 85 -6.92 -8.33 -7.01
C SER A 85 -7.96 -8.84 -6.01
N ILE A 86 -7.69 -9.96 -5.32
CA ILE A 86 -8.59 -10.50 -4.31
C ILE A 86 -8.61 -9.62 -3.04
N ILE A 87 -7.48 -9.00 -2.65
CA ILE A 87 -7.48 -8.01 -1.57
C ILE A 87 -8.40 -6.83 -1.91
N PHE A 88 -8.37 -6.34 -3.16
CA PHE A 88 -9.29 -5.30 -3.58
C PHE A 88 -10.76 -5.70 -3.49
N LEU A 89 -11.10 -6.96 -3.74
CA LEU A 89 -12.45 -7.50 -3.50
C LEU A 89 -12.84 -7.37 -2.02
N GLY A 90 -11.97 -7.80 -1.12
CA GLY A 90 -12.18 -7.67 0.33
C GLY A 90 -12.30 -6.23 0.79
N VAL A 91 -11.39 -5.36 0.34
CA VAL A 91 -11.43 -3.92 0.62
C VAL A 91 -12.75 -3.30 0.13
N GLY A 92 -13.21 -3.66 -1.07
CA GLY A 92 -14.50 -3.21 -1.60
C GLY A 92 -15.67 -3.64 -0.75
N ALA A 93 -15.67 -4.90 -0.28
CA ALA A 93 -16.70 -5.44 0.60
C ALA A 93 -16.72 -4.76 2.00
N MET A 94 -15.58 -4.24 2.46
CA MET A 94 -15.45 -3.51 3.73
C MET A 94 -15.75 -2.03 3.60
N THR A 95 -15.59 -1.44 2.41
CA THR A 95 -15.60 0.01 2.19
C THR A 95 -17.01 0.55 1.99
N ASP A 96 -17.38 1.60 2.73
CA ASP A 96 -18.58 2.40 2.48
C ASP A 96 -18.25 3.60 1.60
N PHE A 97 -18.72 3.57 0.35
CA PHE A 97 -18.58 4.69 -0.60
C PHE A 97 -19.62 5.80 -0.40
N GLY A 98 -20.56 5.62 0.53
CA GLY A 98 -21.59 6.62 0.85
C GLY A 98 -21.05 8.03 1.05
N PRO A 99 -20.00 8.26 1.86
CA PRO A 99 -19.41 9.59 2.04
C PRO A 99 -18.89 10.23 0.74
N LEU A 100 -18.32 9.42 -0.17
CA LEU A 100 -17.86 9.87 -1.47
C LEU A 100 -19.03 10.24 -2.40
N ILE A 101 -20.08 9.41 -2.42
CA ILE A 101 -21.31 9.65 -3.20
C ILE A 101 -22.03 10.89 -2.67
N ALA A 102 -22.07 11.06 -1.33
CA ALA A 102 -22.70 12.22 -0.70
C ALA A 102 -22.00 13.53 -1.03
N ASN A 103 -20.67 13.51 -1.15
CA ASN A 103 -19.84 14.68 -1.48
C ASN A 103 -18.81 14.36 -2.58
N PRO A 104 -19.19 14.36 -3.86
CA PRO A 104 -18.29 14.05 -4.97
C PRO A 104 -17.08 14.98 -5.07
N LYS A 105 -17.13 16.20 -4.50
CA LYS A 105 -15.99 17.12 -4.46
C LYS A 105 -14.79 16.55 -3.71
N SER A 106 -15.02 15.56 -2.85
CA SER A 106 -13.94 14.84 -2.14
C SER A 106 -13.04 14.03 -3.08
N PHE A 107 -13.46 13.70 -4.31
CA PHE A 107 -12.58 13.18 -5.36
C PHE A 107 -11.37 14.07 -5.63
N LEU A 108 -11.56 15.38 -5.58
CA LEU A 108 -10.48 16.34 -5.81
C LEU A 108 -9.39 16.26 -4.73
N LEU A 109 -9.77 15.96 -3.49
CA LEU A 109 -8.81 15.76 -2.40
C LEU A 109 -8.03 14.45 -2.56
N GLY A 110 -8.71 13.37 -2.99
CA GLY A 110 -8.04 12.12 -3.37
C GLY A 110 -7.07 12.32 -4.53
N ALA A 111 -7.48 13.05 -5.57
CA ALA A 111 -6.62 13.39 -6.70
C ALA A 111 -5.41 14.23 -6.28
N ALA A 112 -5.58 15.22 -5.38
CA ALA A 112 -4.48 16.04 -4.88
C ALA A 112 -3.44 15.22 -4.12
N ALA A 113 -3.84 14.22 -3.35
CA ALA A 113 -2.92 13.34 -2.64
C ALA A 113 -2.06 12.47 -3.59
N GLN A 114 -2.51 12.23 -4.84
CA GLN A 114 -1.71 11.52 -5.84
C GLN A 114 -0.44 12.30 -6.25
N PHE A 115 -0.31 13.57 -5.87
CA PHE A 115 0.95 14.31 -6.01
C PHE A 115 2.14 13.59 -5.38
N GLY A 116 1.92 12.80 -4.31
CA GLY A 116 2.93 11.93 -3.73
C GLY A 116 3.47 10.91 -4.74
N ILE A 117 2.60 10.31 -5.56
CA ILE A 117 3.01 9.36 -6.60
C ILE A 117 3.85 10.07 -7.67
N PHE A 118 3.39 11.22 -8.16
CA PHE A 118 4.14 11.96 -9.20
C PHE A 118 5.47 12.48 -8.67
N ALA A 119 5.54 12.94 -7.42
CA ALA A 119 6.79 13.34 -6.79
C ALA A 119 7.78 12.16 -6.67
N ALA A 120 7.28 10.98 -6.29
CA ALA A 120 8.07 9.76 -6.24
C ALA A 120 8.55 9.33 -7.63
N TYR A 121 7.70 9.46 -8.66
CA TYR A 121 8.07 9.13 -10.04
C TYR A 121 9.23 10.01 -10.52
N LEU A 122 9.10 11.33 -10.37
CA LEU A 122 10.16 12.26 -10.73
C LEU A 122 11.45 12.02 -9.93
N GLY A 123 11.32 11.76 -8.62
CA GLY A 123 12.46 11.40 -7.79
C GLY A 123 13.14 10.11 -8.23
N ALA A 124 12.37 9.08 -8.60
CA ALA A 124 12.90 7.80 -9.06
C ALA A 124 13.58 7.92 -10.43
N ILE A 125 13.01 8.66 -11.39
CA ILE A 125 13.63 8.95 -12.70
C ILE A 125 15.00 9.60 -12.57
N ILE A 126 15.16 10.48 -11.58
CA ILE A 126 16.45 11.14 -11.31
C ILE A 126 17.40 10.20 -10.56
N MET A 127 16.88 9.47 -9.59
CA MET A 127 17.65 8.64 -8.66
C MET A 127 18.20 7.36 -9.30
N LEU A 128 17.36 6.62 -10.05
CA LEU A 128 17.72 5.30 -10.57
C LEU A 128 18.91 5.31 -11.53
N PRO A 129 19.03 6.25 -12.49
CA PRO A 129 20.23 6.34 -13.35
C PRO A 129 21.50 6.57 -12.53
N ILE A 130 21.44 7.44 -11.51
CA ILE A 130 22.59 7.71 -10.63
C ILE A 130 22.98 6.46 -9.86
N LEU A 131 21.99 5.75 -9.30
CA LEU A 131 22.25 4.51 -8.56
C LEU A 131 22.83 3.41 -9.45
N ARG A 132 22.43 3.35 -10.71
CA ARG A 132 22.91 2.32 -11.67
C ARG A 132 24.43 2.36 -11.88
N ASP A 133 25.07 3.51 -11.67
CA ASP A 133 26.51 3.67 -11.79
C ASP A 133 27.29 3.12 -10.57
N PHE A 134 26.59 2.87 -9.44
CA PHE A 134 27.21 2.27 -8.25
C PHE A 134 27.25 0.75 -8.33
N GLU A 135 28.40 0.14 -8.03
CA GLU A 135 28.57 -1.32 -8.11
C GLU A 135 27.55 -2.12 -7.29
N GLY A 136 27.16 -1.63 -6.13
CA GLY A 136 26.18 -2.28 -5.25
C GLY A 136 24.75 -2.27 -5.78
N ALA A 137 24.42 -1.44 -6.78
CA ALA A 137 23.10 -1.35 -7.38
C ALA A 137 23.05 -1.99 -8.79
N LYS A 138 24.21 -2.20 -9.44
CA LYS A 138 24.30 -2.77 -10.79
C LYS A 138 23.61 -4.12 -10.92
N SER A 139 23.73 -5.00 -9.94
CA SER A 139 23.15 -6.34 -9.99
C SER A 139 21.63 -6.33 -10.06
N ILE A 140 20.99 -5.33 -9.45
CA ILE A 140 19.53 -5.20 -9.37
C ILE A 140 18.96 -4.36 -10.51
N LEU A 141 19.70 -3.33 -10.93
CA LEU A 141 19.23 -2.37 -11.95
C LEU A 141 19.74 -2.71 -13.36
N ASN A 142 20.58 -3.73 -13.52
CA ASN A 142 21.08 -4.11 -14.83
C ASN A 142 19.97 -4.73 -15.67
N GLY A 143 19.71 -4.15 -16.86
CA GLY A 143 18.64 -4.60 -17.75
C GLY A 143 17.22 -4.17 -17.32
N VAL A 144 17.07 -3.46 -16.20
CA VAL A 144 15.78 -2.94 -15.75
C VAL A 144 15.39 -1.70 -16.56
N ASP A 145 14.16 -1.65 -17.06
CA ASP A 145 13.59 -0.44 -17.62
C ASP A 145 13.42 0.62 -16.52
N ILE A 146 14.16 1.71 -16.64
CA ILE A 146 14.18 2.78 -15.62
C ILE A 146 12.82 3.44 -15.48
N ASP A 147 12.11 3.67 -16.57
CA ASP A 147 10.81 4.34 -16.57
C ASP A 147 9.75 3.45 -15.91
N GLY A 148 9.74 2.15 -16.26
CA GLY A 148 8.85 1.17 -15.62
C GLY A 148 9.18 0.97 -14.14
N ALA A 149 10.46 0.90 -13.77
CA ALA A 149 10.87 0.81 -12.37
C ALA A 149 10.50 2.07 -11.57
N ALA A 150 10.69 3.25 -12.14
CA ALA A 150 10.29 4.51 -11.52
C ALA A 150 8.76 4.58 -11.32
N ALA A 151 7.98 4.13 -12.31
CA ALA A 151 6.53 4.03 -12.21
C ALA A 151 6.11 3.05 -11.08
N ALA A 152 6.75 1.88 -10.98
CA ALA A 152 6.47 0.92 -9.92
C ALA A 152 6.81 1.47 -8.52
N ILE A 153 7.98 2.08 -8.35
CA ILE A 153 8.41 2.72 -7.09
C ILE A 153 7.44 3.85 -6.69
N SER A 154 6.97 4.61 -7.66
CA SER A 154 6.19 5.82 -7.39
C SER A 154 4.88 5.55 -6.65
N ILE A 155 4.24 4.40 -6.84
CA ILE A 155 2.98 4.05 -6.18
C ILE A 155 3.10 4.05 -4.65
N ILE A 156 4.30 3.85 -4.11
CA ILE A 156 4.57 3.96 -2.66
C ILE A 156 4.07 5.31 -2.12
N GLY A 157 4.21 6.39 -2.90
CA GLY A 157 3.74 7.74 -2.53
C GLY A 157 2.22 7.85 -2.34
N GLY A 158 1.45 6.92 -2.89
CA GLY A 158 -0.01 6.79 -2.69
C GLY A 158 -0.41 6.03 -1.42
N ALA A 159 0.55 5.38 -0.74
CA ALA A 159 0.33 4.51 0.41
C ALA A 159 -0.71 3.39 0.13
N ASP A 160 -0.54 2.71 -0.99
CA ASP A 160 -1.40 1.62 -1.46
C ASP A 160 -0.53 0.36 -1.70
N GLY A 161 -0.49 -0.52 -0.69
CA GLY A 161 0.33 -1.73 -0.73
C GLY A 161 -0.06 -2.68 -1.87
N PRO A 162 -1.32 -3.10 -1.99
CA PRO A 162 -1.78 -4.00 -3.04
C PRO A 162 -1.51 -3.46 -4.45
N THR A 163 -1.78 -2.18 -4.71
CA THR A 163 -1.50 -1.55 -6.01
C THR A 163 0.01 -1.47 -6.28
N SER A 164 0.82 -1.20 -5.23
CA SER A 164 2.29 -1.17 -5.35
C SER A 164 2.84 -2.53 -5.77
N ILE A 165 2.37 -3.62 -5.17
CA ILE A 165 2.76 -4.99 -5.55
C ILE A 165 2.30 -5.30 -6.97
N PHE A 166 1.04 -5.01 -7.30
CA PHE A 166 0.49 -5.27 -8.62
C PHE A 166 1.29 -4.59 -9.73
N LEU A 167 1.64 -3.32 -9.55
CA LEU A 167 2.42 -2.60 -10.56
C LEU A 167 3.88 -3.08 -10.60
N ALA A 168 4.49 -3.32 -9.43
CA ALA A 168 5.86 -3.82 -9.33
C ALA A 168 6.01 -5.21 -9.97
N SER A 169 5.05 -6.12 -9.80
CA SER A 169 5.08 -7.44 -10.44
C SER A 169 5.09 -7.37 -11.96
N LYS A 170 4.53 -6.31 -12.56
CA LYS A 170 4.46 -6.11 -14.01
C LYS A 170 5.61 -5.30 -14.58
N LEU A 171 6.04 -4.24 -13.89
CA LEU A 171 7.02 -3.28 -14.42
C LEU A 171 8.42 -3.42 -13.82
N ALA A 172 8.55 -3.95 -12.60
CA ALA A 172 9.82 -4.06 -11.90
C ALA A 172 9.86 -5.26 -10.94
N PRO A 173 9.76 -6.52 -11.41
CA PRO A 173 9.70 -7.70 -10.55
C PRO A 173 10.89 -7.79 -9.58
N GLY A 174 12.09 -7.43 -10.02
CA GLY A 174 13.31 -7.42 -9.18
C GLY A 174 13.28 -6.42 -8.01
N LEU A 175 12.40 -5.41 -8.04
CA LEU A 175 12.22 -4.43 -6.97
C LEU A 175 10.96 -4.67 -6.15
N MET A 176 10.15 -5.68 -6.49
CA MET A 176 8.84 -5.91 -5.88
C MET A 176 8.92 -6.04 -4.36
N GLY A 177 9.88 -6.79 -3.82
CA GLY A 177 10.05 -6.95 -2.37
C GLY A 177 10.36 -5.63 -1.67
N THR A 178 11.28 -4.84 -2.21
CA THR A 178 11.63 -3.52 -1.69
C THR A 178 10.43 -2.57 -1.71
N ILE A 179 9.71 -2.52 -2.85
CA ILE A 179 8.53 -1.67 -3.03
C ILE A 179 7.42 -2.08 -2.06
N ALA A 180 7.15 -3.36 -1.93
CA ALA A 180 6.11 -3.89 -1.07
C ALA A 180 6.39 -3.61 0.42
N VAL A 181 7.61 -3.92 0.89
CA VAL A 181 8.01 -3.64 2.29
C VAL A 181 7.95 -2.14 2.59
N ALA A 182 8.43 -1.29 1.68
CA ALA A 182 8.33 0.16 1.84
C ALA A 182 6.86 0.62 1.91
N ALA A 183 6.00 0.20 0.97
CA ALA A 183 4.60 0.60 0.92
C ALA A 183 3.83 0.20 2.20
N TYR A 184 3.97 -1.05 2.65
CA TYR A 184 3.30 -1.52 3.87
C TYR A 184 3.87 -0.91 5.14
N SER A 185 5.18 -0.67 5.20
CA SER A 185 5.79 0.04 6.33
C SER A 185 5.23 1.46 6.46
N TYR A 186 5.06 2.19 5.36
CA TYR A 186 4.48 3.53 5.40
C TYR A 186 2.99 3.53 5.73
N MET A 187 2.22 2.56 5.23
CA MET A 187 0.84 2.39 5.67
C MET A 187 0.75 2.23 7.19
N SER A 188 1.64 1.44 7.78
CA SER A 188 1.70 1.25 9.24
C SER A 188 2.10 2.53 9.99
N LEU A 189 2.93 3.37 9.39
CA LEU A 189 3.45 4.60 9.97
C LEU A 189 2.57 5.84 9.72
N VAL A 190 1.47 5.72 8.98
CA VAL A 190 0.49 6.80 8.74
C VAL A 190 0.13 7.56 10.02
N PRO A 191 -0.21 6.89 11.16
CA PRO A 191 -0.56 7.59 12.39
C PRO A 191 0.58 8.40 13.03
N ILE A 192 1.81 8.15 12.61
CA ILE A 192 3.01 8.84 13.12
C ILE A 192 3.45 9.95 12.18
N ILE A 193 3.43 9.67 10.86
CA ILE A 193 3.98 10.58 9.83
C ILE A 193 3.01 11.72 9.50
N GLN A 194 1.71 11.44 9.40
CA GLN A 194 0.73 12.45 8.98
C GLN A 194 0.49 13.56 10.01
N PRO A 195 0.31 13.29 11.34
CA PRO A 195 -0.06 14.35 12.28
C PRO A 195 0.92 15.52 12.35
N PRO A 196 2.25 15.35 12.36
CA PRO A 196 3.19 16.47 12.31
C PRO A 196 3.01 17.35 11.08
N ILE A 197 2.82 16.73 9.91
CA ILE A 197 2.64 17.45 8.62
C ILE A 197 1.32 18.22 8.64
N MET A 198 0.25 17.58 9.08
CA MET A 198 -1.07 18.21 9.20
C MET A 198 -1.05 19.42 10.12
N LYS A 199 -0.40 19.27 11.31
CA LYS A 199 -0.28 20.36 12.29
C LYS A 199 0.60 21.50 11.79
N ALA A 200 1.67 21.20 11.06
CA ALA A 200 2.56 22.21 10.50
C ALA A 200 1.90 23.03 9.37
N LEU A 201 1.00 22.42 8.61
CA LEU A 201 0.33 23.05 7.47
C LEU A 201 -1.01 23.69 7.80
N THR A 202 -1.58 23.45 8.99
CA THR A 202 -2.90 24.00 9.39
C THR A 202 -2.81 24.81 10.66
N THR A 203 -3.60 25.86 10.75
CA THR A 203 -3.77 26.64 11.99
C THR A 203 -4.72 25.89 12.94
N GLU A 204 -4.70 26.26 14.22
CA GLU A 204 -5.61 25.69 15.21
C GLU A 204 -7.07 26.00 14.89
N GLU A 205 -7.35 27.20 14.36
CA GLU A 205 -8.67 27.61 13.94
C GLU A 205 -9.17 26.77 12.75
N GLU A 206 -8.32 26.52 11.75
CA GLU A 206 -8.65 25.66 10.63
C GLU A 206 -8.97 24.22 11.07
N ARG A 207 -8.27 23.70 12.08
CA ARG A 207 -8.52 22.37 12.62
C ARG A 207 -9.85 22.24 13.38
N LYS A 208 -10.34 23.34 13.94
CA LYS A 208 -11.63 23.43 14.67
C LYS A 208 -12.85 23.57 13.76
N ILE A 209 -12.67 23.75 12.45
CA ILE A 209 -13.79 23.90 11.51
C ILE A 209 -14.67 22.64 11.57
N LYS A 210 -15.94 22.82 11.93
CA LYS A 210 -16.97 21.78 11.91
C LYS A 210 -17.63 21.73 10.55
N MET A 211 -17.72 20.55 9.98
CA MET A 211 -18.38 20.35 8.69
C MET A 211 -19.86 20.01 8.88
N GLU A 212 -20.69 20.50 7.98
CA GLU A 212 -22.12 20.19 7.95
C GLU A 212 -22.30 18.68 7.67
N GLN A 213 -23.38 18.09 8.23
CA GLN A 213 -23.68 16.69 8.04
C GLN A 213 -23.83 16.33 6.54
N LEU A 214 -23.26 15.19 6.13
CA LEU A 214 -23.40 14.70 4.76
C LEU A 214 -24.87 14.40 4.45
N ARG A 215 -25.28 14.65 3.19
CA ARG A 215 -26.62 14.25 2.74
C ARG A 215 -26.81 12.73 2.86
N PRO A 216 -28.02 12.27 3.13
CA PRO A 216 -28.31 10.84 3.06
C PRO A 216 -28.15 10.35 1.62
N VAL A 217 -27.55 9.16 1.47
CA VAL A 217 -27.38 8.47 0.18
C VAL A 217 -28.40 7.35 0.09
N THR A 218 -29.12 7.28 -1.00
CA THR A 218 -30.12 6.24 -1.23
C THR A 218 -29.47 4.88 -1.52
N LYS A 219 -30.19 3.80 -1.23
CA LYS A 219 -29.71 2.44 -1.55
C LYS A 219 -29.43 2.25 -3.05
N LEU A 220 -30.25 2.88 -3.89
CA LEU A 220 -30.09 2.82 -5.35
C LEU A 220 -28.79 3.49 -5.80
N GLU A 221 -28.47 4.69 -5.27
CA GLU A 221 -27.18 5.35 -5.56
C GLU A 221 -25.99 4.48 -5.17
N LYS A 222 -26.04 3.83 -4.00
CA LYS A 222 -25.00 2.93 -3.52
C LYS A 222 -24.80 1.68 -4.40
N ILE A 223 -25.88 1.13 -4.98
CA ILE A 223 -25.82 -0.02 -5.89
C ILE A 223 -25.34 0.39 -7.28
N ILE A 224 -25.79 1.54 -7.79
CA ILE A 224 -25.42 2.01 -9.14
C ILE A 224 -23.96 2.47 -9.19
N PHE A 225 -23.45 3.06 -8.11
CA PHE A 225 -22.09 3.62 -8.05
C PHE A 225 -20.99 2.62 -8.48
N PRO A 226 -20.87 1.42 -7.88
CA PRO A 226 -19.82 0.48 -8.28
C PRO A 226 -19.98 0.01 -9.73
N ILE A 227 -21.18 -0.11 -10.24
CA ILE A 227 -21.44 -0.51 -11.63
C ILE A 227 -20.96 0.58 -12.61
N VAL A 228 -21.33 1.83 -12.35
CA VAL A 228 -20.94 2.97 -13.18
C VAL A 228 -19.43 3.18 -13.14
N VAL A 229 -18.83 3.14 -11.95
CA VAL A 229 -17.36 3.28 -11.81
C VAL A 229 -16.64 2.18 -12.58
N THR A 230 -17.10 0.93 -12.49
CA THR A 230 -16.51 -0.19 -13.24
C THR A 230 -16.59 0.08 -14.74
N ILE A 231 -17.77 0.40 -15.26
CA ILE A 231 -17.98 0.65 -16.70
C ILE A 231 -17.07 1.78 -17.17
N VAL A 232 -17.10 2.93 -16.49
CA VAL A 232 -16.34 4.11 -16.91
C VAL A 232 -14.83 3.86 -16.84
N VAL A 233 -14.34 3.33 -15.71
CA VAL A 233 -12.90 3.14 -15.55
C VAL A 233 -12.35 2.05 -16.46
N VAL A 234 -13.05 0.92 -16.60
CA VAL A 234 -12.58 -0.19 -17.44
C VAL A 234 -12.67 0.13 -18.93
N LEU A 235 -13.66 0.92 -19.38
CA LEU A 235 -13.72 1.38 -20.77
C LEU A 235 -12.58 2.35 -21.12
N ILE A 236 -12.15 3.18 -20.17
CA ILE A 236 -11.04 4.13 -20.40
C ILE A 236 -9.67 3.43 -20.22
N LEU A 237 -9.57 2.54 -19.23
CA LEU A 237 -8.34 1.84 -18.85
C LEU A 237 -8.61 0.34 -18.66
N PRO A 238 -8.67 -0.47 -19.74
CA PRO A 238 -9.02 -1.90 -19.68
C PRO A 238 -8.13 -2.71 -18.73
N ASP A 239 -6.84 -2.40 -18.66
CA ASP A 239 -5.87 -3.07 -17.78
C ASP A 239 -6.18 -2.91 -16.28
N LYS A 240 -7.16 -2.08 -15.94
CA LYS A 240 -7.62 -1.86 -14.56
C LYS A 240 -8.74 -2.79 -14.13
N ALA A 241 -9.32 -3.54 -15.04
CA ALA A 241 -10.40 -4.47 -14.70
C ALA A 241 -10.08 -5.37 -13.49
N PRO A 242 -8.87 -5.93 -13.32
CA PRO A 242 -8.55 -6.75 -12.16
C PRO A 242 -8.66 -6.00 -10.83
N LEU A 243 -8.10 -4.80 -10.70
CA LEU A 243 -8.10 -4.07 -9.43
C LEU A 243 -9.41 -3.35 -9.17
N VAL A 244 -9.81 -2.45 -10.10
CA VAL A 244 -11.02 -1.63 -9.92
C VAL A 244 -12.27 -2.49 -10.03
N GLY A 245 -12.29 -3.46 -10.94
CA GLY A 245 -13.41 -4.39 -11.08
C GLY A 245 -13.63 -5.22 -9.82
N MET A 246 -12.57 -5.76 -9.21
CA MET A 246 -12.68 -6.51 -7.96
C MET A 246 -13.08 -5.63 -6.78
N LEU A 247 -12.54 -4.41 -6.68
CA LEU A 247 -12.95 -3.42 -5.67
C LEU A 247 -14.46 -3.12 -5.76
N MET A 248 -14.93 -2.84 -6.96
CA MET A 248 -16.34 -2.51 -7.20
C MET A 248 -17.26 -3.72 -7.06
N LEU A 249 -16.80 -4.93 -7.42
CA LEU A 249 -17.53 -6.17 -7.17
C LEU A 249 -17.73 -6.42 -5.68
N GLY A 250 -16.69 -6.26 -4.86
CA GLY A 250 -16.79 -6.38 -3.41
C GLY A 250 -17.79 -5.37 -2.82
N ASN A 251 -17.73 -4.13 -3.30
CA ASN A 251 -18.68 -3.10 -2.89
C ASN A 251 -20.12 -3.42 -3.31
N LEU A 252 -20.31 -3.95 -4.52
CA LEU A 252 -21.62 -4.38 -4.99
C LEU A 252 -22.18 -5.53 -4.13
N PHE A 253 -21.35 -6.47 -3.68
CA PHE A 253 -21.79 -7.50 -2.72
C PHE A 253 -22.38 -6.87 -1.46
N ARG A 254 -21.67 -5.90 -0.89
CA ARG A 254 -22.10 -5.19 0.30
C ARG A 254 -23.40 -4.41 0.09
N GLU A 255 -23.44 -3.54 -0.92
CA GLU A 255 -24.53 -2.58 -1.09
C GLU A 255 -25.80 -3.21 -1.66
N SER A 256 -25.70 -4.31 -2.39
CA SER A 256 -26.86 -5.06 -2.89
C SER A 256 -27.71 -5.64 -1.73
N GLY A 257 -27.04 -6.10 -0.67
CA GLY A 257 -27.66 -6.72 0.50
C GLY A 257 -28.29 -8.10 0.28
N VAL A 258 -28.19 -8.64 -0.95
CA VAL A 258 -28.79 -9.94 -1.32
C VAL A 258 -27.81 -11.11 -1.23
N VAL A 259 -26.51 -10.82 -1.14
CA VAL A 259 -25.43 -11.82 -1.07
C VAL A 259 -24.57 -11.63 0.18
N LYS A 260 -25.18 -11.56 1.35
CA LYS A 260 -24.50 -11.31 2.63
C LYS A 260 -23.37 -12.30 2.89
N GLN A 261 -23.56 -13.58 2.56
CA GLN A 261 -22.55 -14.62 2.73
C GLN A 261 -21.28 -14.35 1.90
N LEU A 262 -21.44 -13.84 0.67
CA LEU A 262 -20.28 -13.44 -0.16
C LEU A 262 -19.58 -12.22 0.43
N THR A 263 -20.33 -11.25 0.94
CA THR A 263 -19.77 -10.07 1.62
C THR A 263 -18.95 -10.48 2.85
N GLU A 264 -19.50 -11.34 3.71
CA GLU A 264 -18.84 -11.84 4.90
C GLU A 264 -17.59 -12.65 4.55
N THR A 265 -17.68 -13.52 3.54
CA THR A 265 -16.54 -14.32 3.08
C THR A 265 -15.44 -13.43 2.52
N ALA A 266 -15.78 -12.48 1.65
CA ALA A 266 -14.82 -11.58 1.02
C ALA A 266 -14.12 -10.65 2.02
N SER A 267 -14.87 -10.10 2.98
CA SER A 267 -14.34 -9.14 3.97
C SER A 267 -13.59 -9.80 5.14
N ASN A 268 -13.72 -11.09 5.34
CA ASN A 268 -13.12 -11.81 6.47
C ASN A 268 -12.27 -12.98 5.99
N ALA A 269 -12.85 -14.17 5.81
CA ALA A 269 -12.08 -15.40 5.59
C ALA A 269 -11.19 -15.34 4.36
N LEU A 270 -11.73 -14.94 3.21
CA LEU A 270 -10.96 -14.85 1.96
C LEU A 270 -9.86 -13.82 2.06
N MET A 271 -10.17 -12.62 2.58
CA MET A 271 -9.19 -11.56 2.75
C MET A 271 -8.05 -12.00 3.66
N TYR A 272 -8.33 -12.64 4.80
CA TYR A 272 -7.29 -13.11 5.72
C TYR A 272 -6.42 -14.22 5.14
N ILE A 273 -7.01 -15.16 4.40
CA ILE A 273 -6.25 -16.20 3.69
C ILE A 273 -5.27 -15.55 2.70
N VAL A 274 -5.75 -14.61 1.90
CA VAL A 274 -4.91 -13.92 0.91
C VAL A 274 -3.85 -13.05 1.58
N VAL A 275 -4.17 -12.37 2.68
CA VAL A 275 -3.20 -11.61 3.47
C VAL A 275 -2.07 -12.49 4.01
N ILE A 276 -2.37 -13.71 4.45
CA ILE A 276 -1.34 -14.66 4.89
C ILE A 276 -0.43 -15.04 3.72
N MET A 277 -0.99 -15.42 2.58
CA MET A 277 -0.22 -15.84 1.40
C MET A 277 0.62 -14.68 0.84
N LEU A 278 0.00 -13.53 0.59
CA LEU A 278 0.67 -12.34 0.08
C LEU A 278 1.72 -11.81 1.08
N GLY A 279 1.38 -11.69 2.35
CA GLY A 279 2.31 -11.16 3.34
C GLY A 279 3.55 -12.03 3.50
N THR A 280 3.38 -13.36 3.57
CA THR A 280 4.52 -14.28 3.71
C THR A 280 5.37 -14.35 2.44
N SER A 281 4.77 -14.33 1.24
CA SER A 281 5.50 -14.31 -0.04
C SER A 281 6.27 -13.01 -0.23
N VAL A 282 5.64 -11.87 0.03
CA VAL A 282 6.29 -10.55 -0.03
C VAL A 282 7.45 -10.47 0.96
N GLY A 283 7.26 -10.94 2.20
CA GLY A 283 8.35 -11.03 3.17
C GLY A 283 9.51 -11.90 2.66
N ALA A 284 9.21 -13.00 1.99
CA ALA A 284 10.21 -13.91 1.44
C ALA A 284 10.99 -13.34 0.24
N THR A 285 10.52 -12.29 -0.42
CA THR A 285 11.31 -11.58 -1.44
C THR A 285 12.42 -10.71 -0.86
N THR A 286 12.48 -10.54 0.48
CA THR A 286 13.46 -9.70 1.18
C THR A 286 14.62 -10.53 1.73
N SER A 287 15.32 -11.27 0.88
CA SER A 287 16.56 -11.95 1.27
C SER A 287 17.67 -10.93 1.56
N GLY A 288 18.67 -11.32 2.35
CA GLY A 288 19.79 -10.44 2.68
C GLY A 288 20.50 -9.86 1.46
N GLU A 289 20.62 -10.63 0.40
CA GLU A 289 21.23 -10.21 -0.85
C GLU A 289 20.36 -9.20 -1.62
N SER A 290 19.08 -9.46 -1.73
CA SER A 290 18.15 -8.62 -2.50
C SER A 290 17.73 -7.35 -1.76
N PHE A 291 17.75 -7.34 -0.42
CA PHE A 291 17.22 -6.23 0.37
C PHE A 291 18.32 -5.29 0.92
N LEU A 292 19.46 -5.82 1.35
CA LEU A 292 20.56 -5.02 1.92
C LEU A 292 21.45 -4.41 0.84
N ASN A 293 20.89 -3.48 0.09
CA ASN A 293 21.59 -2.76 -0.97
C ASN A 293 21.21 -1.28 -0.99
N LEU A 294 22.01 -0.47 -1.70
CA LEU A 294 21.83 0.97 -1.79
C LEU A 294 20.48 1.35 -2.44
N THR A 295 20.03 0.58 -3.42
CA THR A 295 18.75 0.81 -4.11
C THR A 295 17.58 0.70 -3.14
N THR A 296 17.56 -0.30 -2.27
CA THR A 296 16.52 -0.47 -1.25
C THR A 296 16.47 0.72 -0.30
N VAL A 297 17.62 1.16 0.22
CA VAL A 297 17.67 2.33 1.12
C VAL A 297 17.16 3.58 0.41
N ALA A 298 17.57 3.80 -0.83
CA ALA A 298 17.15 4.93 -1.62
C ALA A 298 15.64 4.91 -1.93
N VAL A 299 15.09 3.75 -2.30
CA VAL A 299 13.64 3.57 -2.53
C VAL A 299 12.84 3.81 -1.25
N VAL A 300 13.33 3.31 -0.11
CA VAL A 300 12.69 3.55 1.20
C VAL A 300 12.68 5.04 1.54
N ILE A 301 13.80 5.74 1.41
CA ILE A 301 13.86 7.19 1.68
C ILE A 301 12.94 7.97 0.72
N LEU A 302 13.01 7.67 -0.57
CA LEU A 302 12.17 8.31 -1.58
C LEU A 302 10.68 8.10 -1.29
N GLY A 303 10.29 6.89 -0.93
CA GLY A 303 8.90 6.57 -0.57
C GLY A 303 8.41 7.37 0.64
N LEU A 304 9.24 7.53 1.67
CA LEU A 304 8.92 8.35 2.84
C LEU A 304 8.69 9.82 2.45
N VAL A 305 9.62 10.38 1.68
CA VAL A 305 9.51 11.76 1.19
C VAL A 305 8.25 11.93 0.34
N ALA A 306 8.00 11.01 -0.58
CA ALA A 306 6.81 11.03 -1.44
C ALA A 306 5.50 10.96 -0.65
N PHE A 307 5.44 10.11 0.38
CA PHE A 307 4.27 10.02 1.26
C PHE A 307 4.03 11.34 2.03
N CYS A 308 5.10 11.99 2.48
CA CYS A 308 5.01 13.33 3.08
C CYS A 308 4.47 14.36 2.08
N PHE A 309 4.94 14.33 0.82
CA PHE A 309 4.44 15.20 -0.24
C PHE A 309 2.95 14.95 -0.55
N GLY A 310 2.52 13.71 -0.66
CA GLY A 310 1.11 13.36 -0.88
C GLY A 310 0.20 13.88 0.25
N THR A 311 0.61 13.67 1.50
CA THR A 311 -0.09 14.21 2.67
C THR A 311 -0.15 15.73 2.64
N ALA A 312 0.97 16.39 2.37
CA ALA A 312 1.05 17.85 2.30
C ALA A 312 0.18 18.41 1.17
N ALA A 313 0.24 17.83 -0.02
CA ALA A 313 -0.56 18.24 -1.17
C ALA A 313 -2.07 18.12 -0.87
N GLY A 314 -2.48 17.01 -0.27
CA GLY A 314 -3.87 16.81 0.16
C GLY A 314 -4.34 17.88 1.16
N VAL A 315 -3.54 18.18 2.19
CA VAL A 315 -3.88 19.21 3.18
C VAL A 315 -3.90 20.61 2.56
N LEU A 316 -2.91 20.95 1.73
CA LEU A 316 -2.84 22.26 1.05
C LEU A 316 -4.03 22.45 0.10
N PHE A 317 -4.40 21.41 -0.64
CA PHE A 317 -5.61 21.45 -1.47
C PHE A 317 -6.89 21.55 -0.61
N GLY A 318 -6.91 20.89 0.54
CA GLY A 318 -7.97 21.04 1.54
C GLY A 318 -8.08 22.49 2.03
N LYS A 319 -6.96 23.19 2.24
CA LYS A 319 -6.96 24.64 2.57
C LYS A 319 -7.51 25.49 1.41
N LEU A 320 -7.14 25.16 0.19
CA LEU A 320 -7.70 25.84 -0.98
C LEU A 320 -9.22 25.66 -1.03
N MET A 321 -9.70 24.43 -0.86
CA MET A 321 -11.14 24.14 -0.81
C MET A 321 -11.85 24.84 0.38
N CYS A 322 -11.18 24.89 1.53
CA CYS A 322 -11.66 25.64 2.70
C CYS A 322 -11.88 27.11 2.34
N LYS A 323 -10.89 27.75 1.73
CA LYS A 323 -10.97 29.17 1.31
C LYS A 323 -12.06 29.39 0.27
N LEU A 324 -12.17 28.51 -0.74
CA LEU A 324 -13.19 28.60 -1.79
C LEU A 324 -14.61 28.33 -1.27
N SER A 325 -14.76 27.55 -0.22
CA SER A 325 -16.06 27.26 0.41
C SER A 325 -16.49 28.27 1.47
N GLY A 326 -15.69 29.30 1.73
CA GLY A 326 -15.96 30.27 2.80
C GLY A 326 -15.82 29.69 4.21
N GLY A 327 -14.84 28.77 4.42
CA GLY A 327 -14.54 28.19 5.73
C GLY A 327 -15.40 26.98 6.11
N LYS A 328 -16.12 26.37 5.16
CA LYS A 328 -17.03 25.23 5.43
C LYS A 328 -16.34 23.86 5.37
N ILE A 329 -15.17 23.77 4.79
CA ILE A 329 -14.42 22.50 4.62
C ILE A 329 -13.21 22.53 5.54
N ASN A 330 -13.08 21.51 6.39
CA ASN A 330 -11.90 21.36 7.25
C ASN A 330 -10.72 20.85 6.44
N PRO A 331 -9.58 21.57 6.38
CA PRO A 331 -8.41 21.16 5.59
C PRO A 331 -7.84 19.80 5.97
N LEU A 332 -8.02 19.36 7.22
CA LEU A 332 -7.50 18.08 7.70
C LEU A 332 -7.99 16.88 6.88
N ILE A 333 -9.21 16.93 6.32
CA ILE A 333 -9.74 15.82 5.53
C ILE A 333 -8.94 15.58 4.25
N GLY A 334 -8.18 16.57 3.78
CA GLY A 334 -7.29 16.43 2.63
C GLY A 334 -6.15 15.44 2.87
N SER A 335 -5.65 15.29 4.12
CA SER A 335 -4.63 14.29 4.44
C SER A 335 -5.12 12.85 4.24
N ALA A 336 -6.43 12.65 4.29
CA ALA A 336 -7.04 11.34 4.06
C ALA A 336 -7.07 10.93 2.58
N GLY A 337 -6.71 11.80 1.64
CA GLY A 337 -6.67 11.49 0.21
C GLY A 337 -5.65 10.44 -0.21
N VAL A 338 -4.75 10.00 0.68
CA VAL A 338 -3.89 8.83 0.46
C VAL A 338 -4.69 7.53 0.60
N SER A 339 -4.25 6.45 -0.08
CA SER A 339 -5.01 5.19 -0.17
C SER A 339 -5.03 4.33 1.09
N ALA A 340 -4.42 4.76 2.20
CA ALA A 340 -4.40 4.01 3.47
C ALA A 340 -5.78 4.02 4.15
N VAL A 341 -6.70 3.20 3.67
CA VAL A 341 -8.10 3.10 4.16
C VAL A 341 -8.21 2.04 5.26
N PRO A 342 -8.90 2.32 6.38
CA PRO A 342 -9.47 3.61 6.83
C PRO A 342 -8.51 4.45 7.70
N MET A 343 -7.21 4.11 7.73
CA MET A 343 -6.26 4.67 8.71
C MET A 343 -6.08 6.18 8.55
N ALA A 344 -5.88 6.68 7.32
CA ALA A 344 -5.70 8.10 7.09
C ALA A 344 -6.94 8.94 7.49
N ALA A 345 -8.14 8.42 7.27
CA ALA A 345 -9.37 9.06 7.74
C ALA A 345 -9.45 9.11 9.28
N ARG A 346 -9.03 8.04 9.97
CA ARG A 346 -8.95 8.00 11.44
C ARG A 346 -7.93 9.00 11.98
N VAL A 347 -6.80 9.17 11.29
CA VAL A 347 -5.78 10.16 11.66
C VAL A 347 -6.34 11.58 11.53
N SER A 348 -7.06 11.88 10.43
CA SER A 348 -7.72 13.17 10.25
C SER A 348 -8.73 13.44 11.40
N GLN A 349 -9.53 12.44 11.77
CA GLN A 349 -10.43 12.52 12.93
C GLN A 349 -9.68 12.78 14.22
N LYS A 350 -8.59 12.04 14.48
CA LYS A 350 -7.79 12.18 15.70
C LYS A 350 -7.22 13.59 15.84
N VAL A 351 -6.59 14.11 14.79
CA VAL A 351 -5.98 15.45 14.81
C VAL A 351 -7.06 16.54 14.96
N GLY A 352 -8.23 16.36 14.34
CA GLY A 352 -9.38 17.27 14.52
C GLY A 352 -9.93 17.25 15.96
N ALA A 353 -10.08 16.06 16.54
CA ALA A 353 -10.56 15.90 17.92
C ALA A 353 -9.56 16.43 18.98
N GLU A 354 -8.27 16.42 18.69
CA GLU A 354 -7.24 17.05 19.55
C GLU A 354 -7.41 18.58 19.60
N ALA A 355 -7.91 19.21 18.53
CA ALA A 355 -8.17 20.65 18.50
C ALA A 355 -9.57 21.01 19.05
N ASP A 356 -10.57 20.20 18.79
CA ASP A 356 -11.94 20.28 19.32
C ASP A 356 -12.55 18.88 19.46
N PRO A 357 -12.72 18.35 20.70
CA PRO A 357 -13.26 17.00 20.94
C PRO A 357 -14.67 16.77 20.37
N THR A 358 -15.39 17.82 20.07
CA THR A 358 -16.75 17.76 19.47
C THR A 358 -16.72 17.76 17.94
N ASN A 359 -15.55 17.78 17.32
CA ASN A 359 -15.39 17.80 15.86
C ASN A 359 -15.33 16.38 15.29
N PHE A 360 -16.37 15.98 14.56
CA PHE A 360 -16.49 14.65 13.94
C PHE A 360 -16.15 14.70 12.44
N LEU A 361 -14.88 14.49 12.10
CA LEU A 361 -14.38 14.56 10.73
C LEU A 361 -14.37 13.21 10.03
N LEU A 362 -14.52 12.08 10.73
CA LEU A 362 -14.30 10.73 10.18
C LEU A 362 -15.10 10.50 8.90
N MET A 363 -16.40 10.75 8.92
CA MET A 363 -17.26 10.52 7.76
C MET A 363 -16.88 11.42 6.57
N HIS A 364 -16.44 12.64 6.84
CA HIS A 364 -15.99 13.57 5.81
C HIS A 364 -14.62 13.16 5.23
N ALA A 365 -13.72 12.63 6.07
CA ALA A 365 -12.41 12.16 5.68
C ALA A 365 -12.47 10.81 4.92
N MET A 366 -13.50 10.00 5.14
CA MET A 366 -13.71 8.75 4.39
C MET A 366 -13.92 9.00 2.89
N GLY A 367 -14.58 10.09 2.49
CA GLY A 367 -14.77 10.44 1.09
C GLY A 367 -13.43 10.57 0.34
N PRO A 368 -12.54 11.49 0.72
CA PRO A 368 -11.22 11.61 0.13
C PRO A 368 -10.38 10.32 0.23
N ASN A 369 -10.50 9.58 1.34
CA ASN A 369 -9.71 8.37 1.57
C ASN A 369 -10.06 7.27 0.54
N VAL A 370 -11.33 7.07 0.30
CA VAL A 370 -11.81 6.12 -0.70
C VAL A 370 -11.52 6.61 -2.14
N ALA A 371 -11.63 7.92 -2.38
CA ALA A 371 -11.23 8.54 -3.65
C ALA A 371 -9.74 8.32 -3.93
N GLY A 372 -8.90 8.31 -2.89
CA GLY A 372 -7.47 7.98 -2.98
C GLY A 372 -7.22 6.59 -3.56
N VAL A 373 -7.94 5.56 -3.09
CA VAL A 373 -7.80 4.18 -3.61
C VAL A 373 -8.11 4.12 -5.09
N ILE A 374 -9.23 4.72 -5.51
CA ILE A 374 -9.59 4.80 -6.94
C ILE A 374 -8.51 5.56 -7.72
N GLY A 375 -8.04 6.70 -7.16
CA GLY A 375 -6.99 7.51 -7.76
C GLY A 375 -5.69 6.74 -7.97
N THR A 376 -5.20 6.05 -6.95
CA THR A 376 -3.97 5.24 -7.03
C THR A 376 -4.13 4.11 -8.05
N ALA A 377 -5.27 3.43 -8.05
CA ALA A 377 -5.56 2.40 -9.04
C ALA A 377 -5.58 2.97 -10.49
N VAL A 378 -6.16 4.14 -10.70
CA VAL A 378 -6.17 4.83 -12.01
C VAL A 378 -4.75 5.22 -12.42
N VAL A 379 -3.94 5.80 -11.54
CA VAL A 379 -2.54 6.17 -11.84
C VAL A 379 -1.71 4.94 -12.18
N ALA A 380 -1.81 3.86 -11.39
CA ALA A 380 -1.11 2.61 -11.69
C ALA A 380 -1.49 2.06 -13.06
N GLY A 381 -2.76 2.24 -13.49
CA GLY A 381 -3.19 1.89 -14.81
C GLY A 381 -2.65 2.70 -15.94
N THR A 382 -2.60 3.95 -15.70
CA THR A 382 -1.98 4.85 -16.65
C THR A 382 -0.52 4.46 -16.86
N PHE A 383 0.21 4.17 -15.78
CA PHE A 383 1.59 3.71 -15.88
C PHE A 383 1.72 2.36 -16.60
N LEU A 384 0.81 1.42 -16.32
CA LEU A 384 0.83 0.14 -17.00
C LEU A 384 0.51 0.28 -18.51
N ALA A 385 -0.42 1.15 -18.87
CA ALA A 385 -0.74 1.44 -20.27
C ALA A 385 0.43 2.12 -21.03
N ILE A 386 1.23 2.93 -20.32
CA ILE A 386 2.37 3.65 -20.92
C ILE A 386 3.62 2.76 -20.96
N PHE A 387 3.93 2.04 -19.88
CA PHE A 387 5.20 1.32 -19.69
C PHE A 387 5.05 -0.20 -19.72
N GLY A 388 3.83 -0.76 -19.62
CA GLY A 388 3.57 -2.20 -19.72
C GLY A 388 3.64 -2.62 -21.19
N LYS A 389 4.81 -3.04 -21.65
CA LYS A 389 5.04 -3.58 -23.00
C LYS A 389 4.98 -5.10 -23.01
#